data_3f9c1b53fb5d61a606e3be3a9ba370a5
#
_entry.id   3f9c1b53fb5d61a606e3be3a9ba370a5
#
_cell.length_a   1.000
_cell.length_b   1.000
_cell.length_c   1.000
_cell.angle_alpha   90.00
_cell.angle_beta   90.00
_cell.angle_gamma   90.00
#
_symmetry.space_group_name_H-M   'P 1'
#
loop_
_entity.id
_entity.type
_entity.pdbx_description
1 polymer ?
#
loop_
_entity_poly.entity_id
_entity_poly.type
_entity_poly.pdbx_seq_one_letter_code
_entity_poly.pdbx_strand_id
1 'polypeptide(L)'
;MSSSYSPERWSSDRDLRFGQVIQIAEEAIPNLKQYEISYLGSGWCNDVYSINNNWILRFPRREEVITHLQKEVSISSVLVPALEETGVLVPDVKLTTPSPSVGFPYPIGIYPMIKGVSAGIDPVEMNWTDFIPKTANFLRILHSIPVDQFKDFHLPTQETLGCLEGFIEMKEDILSHLHSYEVKSLDVCVEWLDSCEPLPPFSGDLSFIHNDLAPEHILVDPEFGTITGVIDWEDGAIGDPVSDFVTLPFWIGWENTFRICDSYSLPMDDKFLCRLEYGSKFLSLAYLYDEAQRSNDLSSQISFIENVWELDLSLLK
;
A
#
# COMPACT_ATOMS: atom_id res chain seq x y z
N MET A 1 8.04 13.32 3.55
CA MET A 1 8.54 13.62 2.18
C MET A 1 7.75 14.80 1.66
N SER A 2 8.38 15.90 1.24
CA SER A 2 7.67 16.98 0.55
C SER A 2 7.17 16.40 -0.77
N SER A 3 5.89 16.05 -0.87
CA SER A 3 5.27 15.65 -2.10
C SER A 3 4.96 16.87 -2.96
N SER A 4 5.97 17.61 -3.39
CA SER A 4 5.74 18.51 -4.50
C SER A 4 5.37 17.63 -5.69
N TYR A 5 4.09 17.66 -6.09
CA TYR A 5 3.64 17.06 -7.33
C TYR A 5 4.57 17.52 -8.45
N SER A 6 5.35 16.59 -8.97
CA SER A 6 6.15 16.79 -10.17
C SER A 6 5.53 15.91 -11.26
N PRO A 7 5.04 16.50 -12.38
CA PRO A 7 4.60 15.72 -13.53
C PRO A 7 5.65 14.71 -14.02
N GLU A 8 6.93 14.94 -13.69
CA GLU A 8 8.04 14.06 -13.99
C GLU A 8 7.96 12.72 -13.25
N ARG A 9 7.30 12.65 -12.07
CA ARG A 9 7.10 11.40 -11.32
C ARG A 9 6.28 10.36 -12.09
N TRP A 10 5.36 10.79 -12.96
CA TRP A 10 4.52 9.92 -13.78
C TRP A 10 5.09 9.67 -15.17
N SER A 11 6.17 10.37 -15.54
CA SER A 11 6.80 10.15 -16.83
C SER A 11 7.59 8.84 -16.84
N SER A 12 7.53 8.14 -17.97
CA SER A 12 8.45 7.05 -18.27
C SER A 12 9.62 7.59 -19.08
N ASP A 13 10.85 7.23 -18.75
CA ASP A 13 12.02 7.54 -19.57
C ASP A 13 12.19 6.53 -20.72
N ARG A 14 11.24 5.58 -20.83
CA ARG A 14 11.25 4.48 -21.79
C ARG A 14 9.90 4.31 -22.47
N ASP A 15 9.97 3.93 -23.74
CA ASP A 15 8.83 3.44 -24.50
C ASP A 15 8.90 1.89 -24.53
N LEU A 16 8.12 1.25 -23.64
CA LEU A 16 8.04 -0.21 -23.57
C LEU A 16 7.13 -0.74 -24.68
N ARG A 17 7.71 -1.37 -25.67
CA ARG A 17 6.97 -1.97 -26.80
C ARG A 17 6.45 -3.37 -26.45
N PHE A 18 5.25 -3.69 -26.84
CA PHE A 18 4.62 -4.99 -26.60
C PHE A 18 5.46 -6.19 -27.06
N GLY A 19 6.20 -6.04 -28.18
CA GLY A 19 7.13 -7.07 -28.64
C GLY A 19 8.30 -7.33 -27.66
N GLN A 20 8.74 -6.33 -26.90
CA GLN A 20 9.74 -6.52 -25.85
C GLN A 20 9.16 -7.29 -24.67
N VAL A 21 7.91 -7.00 -24.28
CA VAL A 21 7.20 -7.75 -23.22
C VAL A 21 7.14 -9.23 -23.56
N ILE A 22 6.81 -9.57 -24.82
CA ILE A 22 6.78 -10.97 -25.31
C ILE A 22 8.14 -11.62 -25.15
N GLN A 23 9.19 -11.01 -25.71
CA GLN A 23 10.54 -11.56 -25.69
C GLN A 23 11.05 -11.78 -24.27
N ILE A 24 10.81 -10.80 -23.38
CA ILE A 24 11.20 -10.90 -21.98
C ILE A 24 10.43 -12.01 -21.26
N ALA A 25 9.13 -12.14 -21.53
CA ALA A 25 8.34 -13.24 -20.95
C ALA A 25 8.86 -14.61 -21.38
N GLU A 26 9.24 -14.78 -22.67
CA GLU A 26 9.82 -16.01 -23.19
C GLU A 26 11.20 -16.32 -22.57
N GLU A 27 12.01 -15.29 -22.30
CA GLU A 27 13.31 -15.47 -21.64
C GLU A 27 13.16 -15.79 -20.13
N ALA A 28 12.19 -15.15 -19.47
CA ALA A 28 12.05 -15.21 -18.03
C ALA A 28 11.23 -16.42 -17.52
N ILE A 29 10.28 -16.91 -18.32
CA ILE A 29 9.37 -17.98 -17.93
C ILE A 29 9.73 -19.28 -18.66
N PRO A 30 10.24 -20.32 -17.94
CA PRO A 30 10.60 -21.58 -18.56
C PRO A 30 9.43 -22.24 -19.27
N ASN A 31 9.69 -22.74 -20.49
CA ASN A 31 8.73 -23.49 -21.31
C ASN A 31 7.45 -22.73 -21.71
N LEU A 32 7.48 -21.40 -21.74
CA LEU A 32 6.38 -20.59 -22.22
C LEU A 32 6.18 -20.82 -23.73
N LYS A 33 5.14 -21.58 -24.12
CA LYS A 33 4.88 -21.93 -25.54
C LYS A 33 3.67 -21.24 -26.15
N GLN A 34 2.67 -20.97 -25.29
CA GLN A 34 1.47 -20.22 -25.65
C GLN A 34 1.25 -19.22 -24.52
N TYR A 35 0.91 -17.99 -24.87
CA TYR A 35 0.74 -16.95 -23.88
C TYR A 35 -0.39 -16.01 -24.26
N GLU A 36 -1.14 -15.68 -23.24
CA GLU A 36 -2.02 -14.54 -23.19
C GLU A 36 -1.33 -13.47 -22.34
N ILE A 37 -1.13 -12.30 -22.93
CA ILE A 37 -0.48 -11.18 -22.23
C ILE A 37 -1.54 -10.12 -22.02
N SER A 38 -1.77 -9.75 -20.76
CA SER A 38 -2.68 -8.67 -20.39
C SER A 38 -1.90 -7.55 -19.70
N TYR A 39 -2.11 -6.34 -20.16
CA TYR A 39 -1.65 -5.15 -19.45
C TYR A 39 -2.58 -4.88 -18.27
N LEU A 40 -2.04 -4.82 -17.06
CA LEU A 40 -2.80 -4.63 -15.84
C LEU A 40 -2.86 -3.15 -15.40
N GLY A 41 -1.86 -2.36 -15.78
CA GLY A 41 -1.82 -0.94 -15.45
C GLY A 41 -0.40 -0.40 -15.30
N SER A 42 -0.31 0.93 -15.12
CA SER A 42 0.90 1.65 -14.75
C SER A 42 0.74 2.27 -13.38
N GLY A 43 1.65 1.94 -12.49
CA GLY A 43 1.85 2.68 -11.24
C GLY A 43 2.92 3.78 -11.37
N TRP A 44 3.36 4.30 -10.25
CA TRP A 44 4.42 5.31 -10.18
C TRP A 44 5.77 4.76 -10.68
N CYS A 45 6.05 3.53 -10.33
CA CYS A 45 7.34 2.90 -10.54
C CYS A 45 7.37 1.96 -11.74
N ASN A 46 6.28 1.23 -12.00
CA ASN A 46 6.30 0.11 -12.91
C ASN A 46 5.09 0.09 -13.86
N ASP A 47 5.32 -0.40 -15.08
CA ASP A 47 4.27 -0.94 -15.94
C ASP A 47 4.11 -2.43 -15.63
N VAL A 48 2.87 -2.89 -15.45
CA VAL A 48 2.56 -4.23 -14.97
C VAL A 48 1.81 -5.04 -16.00
N TYR A 49 2.30 -6.24 -16.27
CA TYR A 49 1.69 -7.20 -17.17
C TYR A 49 1.47 -8.54 -16.50
N SER A 50 0.37 -9.22 -16.85
CA SER A 50 0.17 -10.63 -16.52
C SER A 50 0.43 -11.52 -17.74
N ILE A 51 0.97 -12.70 -17.48
CA ILE A 51 1.18 -13.75 -18.49
C ILE A 51 0.37 -14.98 -18.09
N ASN A 52 -0.59 -15.37 -18.95
CA ASN A 52 -1.49 -16.52 -18.74
C ASN A 52 -2.26 -16.47 -17.41
N ASN A 53 -2.47 -15.28 -16.84
CA ASN A 53 -3.02 -15.13 -15.50
C ASN A 53 -2.28 -15.95 -14.43
N ASN A 54 -0.98 -16.24 -14.63
CA ASN A 54 -0.16 -17.04 -13.72
C ASN A 54 1.12 -16.33 -13.28
N TRP A 55 1.58 -15.37 -14.04
CA TRP A 55 2.80 -14.63 -13.75
C TRP A 55 2.55 -13.14 -13.83
N ILE A 56 3.24 -12.37 -12.99
CA ILE A 56 3.32 -10.91 -13.05
C ILE A 56 4.72 -10.52 -13.48
N LEU A 57 4.80 -9.59 -14.43
CA LEU A 57 6.01 -8.92 -14.85
C LEU A 57 5.87 -7.43 -14.55
N ARG A 58 6.82 -6.88 -13.79
CA ARG A 58 6.91 -5.45 -13.45
C ARG A 58 8.09 -4.83 -14.17
N PHE A 59 7.80 -3.86 -15.03
CA PHE A 59 8.77 -3.17 -15.87
C PHE A 59 9.06 -1.78 -15.28
N PRO A 60 10.26 -1.51 -14.78
CA PRO A 60 10.62 -0.19 -14.30
C PRO A 60 10.42 0.89 -15.36
N ARG A 61 9.77 1.97 -14.99
CA ARG A 61 9.52 3.12 -15.87
C ARG A 61 10.71 4.07 -15.96
N ARG A 62 11.61 4.01 -14.98
CA ARG A 62 12.82 4.84 -14.85
C ARG A 62 13.93 4.07 -14.15
N GLU A 63 15.16 4.48 -14.37
CA GLU A 63 16.34 3.83 -13.78
C GLU A 63 16.30 3.86 -12.24
N GLU A 64 15.94 4.97 -11.66
CA GLU A 64 15.89 5.17 -10.20
C GLU A 64 14.97 4.21 -9.45
N VAL A 65 13.90 3.73 -10.10
CA VAL A 65 12.97 2.79 -9.46
C VAL A 65 13.46 1.34 -9.41
N ILE A 66 14.61 1.04 -10.03
CA ILE A 66 15.23 -0.29 -9.93
C ILE A 66 15.56 -0.63 -8.47
N THR A 67 15.95 0.36 -7.69
CA THR A 67 16.25 0.18 -6.26
C THR A 67 15.02 -0.27 -5.46
N HIS A 68 13.83 0.13 -5.86
CA HIS A 68 12.56 -0.31 -5.23
C HIS A 68 12.33 -1.80 -5.49
N LEU A 69 12.51 -2.27 -6.73
CA LEU A 69 12.43 -3.70 -7.04
C LEU A 69 13.48 -4.53 -6.29
N GLN A 70 14.71 -4.01 -6.16
CA GLN A 70 15.77 -4.70 -5.40
C GLN A 70 15.42 -4.80 -3.91
N LYS A 71 14.83 -3.73 -3.36
CA LYS A 71 14.33 -3.70 -1.99
C LYS A 71 13.22 -4.74 -1.79
N GLU A 72 12.24 -4.81 -2.70
CA GLU A 72 11.17 -5.82 -2.61
C GLU A 72 11.69 -7.26 -2.69
N VAL A 73 12.70 -7.55 -3.53
CA VAL A 73 13.35 -8.87 -3.56
C VAL A 73 13.93 -9.23 -2.20
N SER A 74 14.60 -8.27 -1.56
CA SER A 74 15.18 -8.49 -0.23
C SER A 74 14.08 -8.75 0.81
N ILE A 75 13.05 -7.89 0.83
CA ILE A 75 11.90 -7.99 1.73
C ILE A 75 11.18 -9.34 1.51
N SER A 76 10.87 -9.71 0.27
CA SER A 76 10.14 -10.94 -0.03
C SER A 76 10.87 -12.20 0.47
N SER A 77 12.20 -12.18 0.49
CA SER A 77 13.00 -13.31 1.01
C SER A 77 12.75 -13.62 2.50
N VAL A 78 12.34 -12.61 3.27
CA VAL A 78 11.95 -12.75 4.68
C VAL A 78 10.45 -12.99 4.81
N LEU A 79 9.62 -12.23 4.08
CA LEU A 79 8.17 -12.27 4.25
C LEU A 79 7.55 -13.57 3.77
N VAL A 80 7.99 -14.10 2.62
CA VAL A 80 7.39 -15.32 2.04
C VAL A 80 7.39 -16.48 3.03
N PRO A 81 8.53 -16.87 3.64
CA PRO A 81 8.54 -17.95 4.63
C PRO A 81 7.87 -17.58 5.96
N ALA A 82 7.95 -16.31 6.39
CA ALA A 82 7.40 -15.90 7.67
C ALA A 82 5.86 -15.85 7.68
N LEU A 83 5.25 -15.53 6.54
CA LEU A 83 3.80 -15.33 6.40
C LEU A 83 3.07 -16.56 5.82
N GLU A 84 3.78 -17.62 5.43
CA GLU A 84 3.21 -18.81 4.78
C GLU A 84 2.01 -19.39 5.55
N GLU A 85 2.14 -19.50 6.88
CA GLU A 85 1.10 -20.09 7.74
C GLU A 85 -0.16 -19.23 7.89
N THR A 86 -0.11 -17.94 7.48
CA THR A 86 -1.28 -17.06 7.54
C THR A 86 -2.31 -17.39 6.46
N GLY A 87 -1.88 -18.05 5.40
CA GLY A 87 -2.67 -18.26 4.19
C GLY A 87 -2.93 -16.96 3.41
N VAL A 88 -2.24 -15.86 3.74
CA VAL A 88 -2.22 -14.60 2.98
C VAL A 88 -0.89 -14.55 2.22
N LEU A 89 -0.96 -14.55 0.89
CA LEU A 89 0.23 -14.61 0.07
C LEU A 89 0.88 -13.23 -0.09
N VAL A 90 2.19 -13.23 -0.23
CA VAL A 90 2.99 -12.07 -0.61
C VAL A 90 3.80 -12.39 -1.85
N PRO A 91 4.12 -11.41 -2.72
CA PRO A 91 4.89 -11.66 -3.94
C PRO A 91 6.28 -12.21 -3.63
N ASP A 92 6.62 -13.39 -4.18
CA ASP A 92 8.00 -13.91 -4.18
C ASP A 92 8.76 -13.31 -5.37
N VAL A 93 9.12 -12.03 -5.26
CA VAL A 93 9.71 -11.26 -6.35
C VAL A 93 11.10 -11.77 -6.68
N LYS A 94 11.35 -12.04 -7.96
CA LYS A 94 12.68 -12.32 -8.52
C LYS A 94 13.04 -11.26 -9.55
N LEU A 95 14.30 -10.91 -9.63
CA LEU A 95 14.80 -10.06 -10.70
C LEU A 95 15.30 -10.91 -11.86
N THR A 96 14.97 -10.49 -13.07
CA THR A 96 15.59 -10.99 -14.29
C THR A 96 16.07 -9.83 -15.15
N THR A 97 17.23 -10.01 -15.79
CA THR A 97 17.78 -9.00 -16.70
C THR A 97 17.55 -9.49 -18.11
N PRO A 98 16.78 -8.75 -18.93
CA PRO A 98 16.55 -9.10 -20.33
C PRO A 98 17.86 -9.17 -21.12
N SER A 99 17.92 -10.03 -22.12
CA SER A 99 19.09 -10.08 -23.01
C SER A 99 19.26 -8.74 -23.77
N PRO A 100 20.48 -8.32 -24.10
CA PRO A 100 20.71 -7.07 -24.80
C PRO A 100 19.99 -6.95 -26.15
N SER A 101 19.70 -8.08 -26.79
CA SER A 101 18.97 -8.15 -28.06
C SER A 101 17.52 -7.65 -27.97
N VAL A 102 16.91 -7.71 -26.78
CA VAL A 102 15.54 -7.21 -26.54
C VAL A 102 15.50 -5.68 -26.55
N GLY A 103 16.61 -5.04 -26.18
CA GLY A 103 16.72 -3.59 -26.16
C GLY A 103 15.91 -2.91 -25.02
N PHE A 104 15.57 -3.65 -23.96
CA PHE A 104 15.05 -3.09 -22.70
C PHE A 104 16.18 -3.09 -21.68
N PRO A 105 16.58 -1.93 -21.12
CA PRO A 105 17.85 -1.81 -20.41
C PRO A 105 17.79 -2.16 -18.93
N TYR A 106 16.58 -2.31 -18.35
CA TYR A 106 16.41 -2.49 -16.92
C TYR A 106 16.14 -3.94 -16.54
N PRO A 107 16.59 -4.39 -15.36
CA PRO A 107 16.05 -5.61 -14.78
C PRO A 107 14.55 -5.44 -14.52
N ILE A 108 13.80 -6.53 -14.64
CA ILE A 108 12.37 -6.56 -14.35
C ILE A 108 12.09 -7.42 -13.12
N GLY A 109 11.02 -7.11 -12.40
CA GLY A 109 10.47 -7.95 -11.37
C GLY A 109 9.55 -9.02 -11.97
N ILE A 110 9.68 -10.27 -11.54
CA ILE A 110 8.82 -11.37 -11.93
C ILE A 110 8.43 -12.18 -10.70
N TYR A 111 7.15 -12.58 -10.62
CA TYR A 111 6.63 -13.46 -9.57
C TYR A 111 5.34 -14.18 -10.00
N PRO A 112 4.99 -15.32 -9.36
CA PRO A 112 3.72 -15.98 -9.58
C PRO A 112 2.55 -15.07 -9.21
N MET A 113 1.54 -14.95 -10.08
CA MET A 113 0.38 -14.11 -9.85
C MET A 113 -0.42 -14.61 -8.64
N ILE A 114 -0.58 -13.78 -7.64
CA ILE A 114 -1.50 -14.02 -6.52
C ILE A 114 -2.93 -13.85 -7.05
N LYS A 115 -3.78 -14.85 -6.79
CA LYS A 115 -5.17 -14.82 -7.24
C LYS A 115 -6.02 -13.96 -6.31
N GLY A 116 -6.95 -13.26 -6.91
CA GLY A 116 -7.83 -12.32 -6.22
C GLY A 116 -8.04 -11.06 -7.04
N VAL A 117 -8.90 -10.20 -6.55
CA VAL A 117 -9.14 -8.86 -7.07
C VAL A 117 -8.76 -7.85 -6.00
N SER A 118 -8.43 -6.64 -6.39
CA SER A 118 -8.11 -5.57 -5.45
C SER A 118 -9.37 -5.15 -4.66
N ALA A 119 -9.27 -5.13 -3.35
CA ALA A 119 -10.36 -4.73 -2.45
C ALA A 119 -10.82 -3.27 -2.66
N GLY A 120 -9.94 -2.41 -3.21
CA GLY A 120 -10.23 -1.00 -3.44
C GLY A 120 -10.80 -0.67 -4.82
N ILE A 121 -10.71 -1.60 -5.77
CA ILE A 121 -11.07 -1.35 -7.18
C ILE A 121 -12.39 -2.05 -7.54
N ASP A 122 -12.52 -3.31 -7.14
CA ASP A 122 -13.66 -4.14 -7.51
C ASP A 122 -14.64 -4.29 -6.34
N PRO A 123 -15.95 -4.17 -6.56
CA PRO A 123 -16.93 -4.43 -5.52
C PRO A 123 -16.97 -5.93 -5.19
N VAL A 124 -16.63 -6.27 -3.96
CA VAL A 124 -16.66 -7.63 -3.42
C VAL A 124 -17.51 -7.68 -2.18
N GLU A 125 -18.39 -8.68 -2.08
CA GLU A 125 -19.10 -8.96 -0.84
C GLU A 125 -18.14 -9.62 0.16
N MET A 126 -17.78 -8.88 1.22
CA MET A 126 -16.78 -9.31 2.19
C MET A 126 -17.34 -10.32 3.19
N ASN A 127 -16.63 -11.44 3.36
CA ASN A 127 -16.90 -12.38 4.45
C ASN A 127 -16.18 -11.91 5.73
N TRP A 128 -16.78 -11.01 6.47
CA TRP A 128 -16.20 -10.42 7.68
C TRP A 128 -15.82 -11.44 8.75
N THR A 129 -16.48 -12.59 8.79
CA THR A 129 -16.21 -13.66 9.77
C THR A 129 -14.84 -14.31 9.51
N ASP A 130 -14.42 -14.37 8.26
CA ASP A 130 -13.12 -14.92 7.86
C ASP A 130 -12.09 -13.81 7.65
N PHE A 131 -12.46 -12.71 7.00
CA PHE A 131 -11.58 -11.61 6.65
C PHE A 131 -10.90 -10.98 7.89
N ILE A 132 -11.70 -10.65 8.92
CA ILE A 132 -11.19 -9.96 10.12
C ILE A 132 -10.12 -10.77 10.86
N PRO A 133 -10.39 -12.02 11.30
CA PRO A 133 -9.37 -12.78 12.03
C PRO A 133 -8.14 -13.12 11.16
N LYS A 134 -8.33 -13.31 9.86
CA LYS A 134 -7.22 -13.61 8.95
C LYS A 134 -6.33 -12.40 8.74
N THR A 135 -6.91 -11.21 8.53
CA THR A 135 -6.17 -9.95 8.42
C THR A 135 -5.44 -9.61 9.72
N ALA A 136 -6.12 -9.74 10.87
CA ALA A 136 -5.49 -9.51 12.17
C ALA A 136 -4.32 -10.47 12.43
N ASN A 137 -4.46 -11.76 12.07
CA ASN A 137 -3.38 -12.74 12.21
C ASN A 137 -2.21 -12.44 11.26
N PHE A 138 -2.51 -12.02 10.03
CA PHE A 138 -1.50 -11.59 9.08
C PHE A 138 -0.66 -10.42 9.64
N LEU A 139 -1.32 -9.34 10.08
CA LEU A 139 -0.65 -8.19 10.69
C LEU A 139 0.12 -8.56 11.94
N ARG A 140 -0.45 -9.43 12.79
CA ARG A 140 0.22 -9.90 14.00
C ARG A 140 1.53 -10.63 13.67
N ILE A 141 1.54 -11.52 12.70
CA ILE A 141 2.75 -12.25 12.31
C ILE A 141 3.74 -11.30 11.63
N LEU A 142 3.27 -10.45 10.72
CA LEU A 142 4.10 -9.43 10.07
C LEU A 142 4.88 -8.59 11.09
N HIS A 143 4.16 -8.01 12.05
CA HIS A 143 4.76 -7.13 13.07
C HIS A 143 5.56 -7.89 14.14
N SER A 144 5.46 -9.23 14.19
CA SER A 144 6.27 -10.07 15.08
C SER A 144 7.59 -10.51 14.46
N ILE A 145 7.81 -10.25 13.15
CA ILE A 145 9.08 -10.62 12.51
C ILE A 145 10.21 -9.82 13.16
N PRO A 146 11.26 -10.47 13.68
CA PRO A 146 12.36 -9.74 14.29
C PRO A 146 13.00 -8.74 13.34
N VAL A 147 13.06 -7.47 13.75
CA VAL A 147 13.61 -6.36 12.95
C VAL A 147 15.03 -6.64 12.48
N ASP A 148 15.80 -7.38 13.25
CA ASP A 148 17.17 -7.80 12.89
C ASP A 148 17.25 -8.60 11.58
N GLN A 149 16.16 -9.23 11.14
CA GLN A 149 16.14 -9.92 9.85
C GLN A 149 16.22 -8.97 8.67
N PHE A 150 15.92 -7.69 8.86
CA PHE A 150 15.91 -6.64 7.83
C PHE A 150 17.13 -5.69 7.90
N LYS A 151 18.05 -5.89 8.85
CA LYS A 151 19.16 -4.96 9.14
C LYS A 151 20.06 -4.64 7.95
N ASP A 152 20.22 -5.61 7.02
CA ASP A 152 21.10 -5.48 5.85
C ASP A 152 20.36 -4.91 4.62
N PHE A 153 19.06 -4.61 4.74
CA PHE A 153 18.22 -4.15 3.62
C PHE A 153 18.15 -2.62 3.51
N HIS A 154 18.77 -1.90 4.44
CA HIS A 154 18.79 -0.43 4.47
C HIS A 154 17.38 0.19 4.40
N LEU A 155 16.42 -0.41 5.12
CA LEU A 155 15.06 0.09 5.16
C LEU A 155 14.99 1.43 5.89
N PRO A 156 14.10 2.35 5.45
CA PRO A 156 13.87 3.58 6.18
C PRO A 156 13.25 3.26 7.56
N THR A 157 13.51 4.15 8.52
CA THR A 157 12.71 4.19 9.74
C THR A 157 11.57 5.17 9.51
N GLN A 158 10.34 4.68 9.67
CA GLN A 158 9.14 5.47 9.49
C GLN A 158 8.57 5.85 10.85
N GLU A 159 8.46 7.14 11.10
CA GLU A 159 7.73 7.65 12.24
C GLU A 159 6.22 7.57 12.01
N THR A 160 5.44 7.60 13.08
CA THR A 160 3.97 7.69 12.98
C THR A 160 3.58 8.90 12.14
N LEU A 161 2.57 8.73 11.28
CA LEU A 161 2.05 9.81 10.45
C LEU A 161 1.65 11.01 11.31
N GLY A 162 2.08 12.20 10.91
CA GLY A 162 1.91 13.42 11.69
C GLY A 162 3.10 13.81 12.56
N CYS A 163 4.12 12.93 12.71
CA CYS A 163 5.41 13.25 13.33
C CYS A 163 6.48 13.60 12.30
N LEU A 164 6.17 13.44 11.03
CA LEU A 164 7.10 13.56 9.92
C LEU A 164 7.61 14.99 9.76
N GLU A 165 8.88 15.12 9.41
CA GLU A 165 9.43 16.37 8.88
C GLU A 165 8.62 16.77 7.63
N GLY A 166 8.22 18.02 7.55
CA GLY A 166 7.33 18.49 6.47
C GLY A 166 5.82 18.34 6.74
N PHE A 167 5.41 17.81 7.91
CA PHE A 167 3.99 17.75 8.28
C PHE A 167 3.31 19.13 8.17
N ILE A 168 3.96 20.20 8.60
CA ILE A 168 3.41 21.57 8.56
C ILE A 168 3.20 22.02 7.11
N GLU A 169 4.17 21.75 6.22
CA GLU A 169 4.05 22.10 4.79
C GLU A 169 2.89 21.37 4.14
N MET A 170 2.76 20.05 4.37
CA MET A 170 1.66 19.25 3.85
C MET A 170 0.31 19.74 4.38
N LYS A 171 0.22 20.06 5.68
CA LYS A 171 -0.98 20.62 6.31
C LYS A 171 -1.37 21.95 5.67
N GLU A 172 -0.44 22.85 5.45
CA GLU A 172 -0.69 24.15 4.82
C GLU A 172 -1.16 23.99 3.36
N ASP A 173 -0.55 23.07 2.61
CA ASP A 173 -0.94 22.76 1.24
C ASP A 173 -2.38 22.19 1.17
N ILE A 174 -2.71 21.23 2.03
CA ILE A 174 -4.06 20.66 2.11
C ILE A 174 -5.07 21.77 2.46
N LEU A 175 -4.83 22.56 3.50
CA LEU A 175 -5.71 23.65 3.93
C LEU A 175 -5.96 24.67 2.81
N SER A 176 -4.93 25.03 2.06
CA SER A 176 -5.04 26.00 0.98
C SER A 176 -5.97 25.56 -0.17
N HIS A 177 -6.16 24.24 -0.33
CA HIS A 177 -6.92 23.65 -1.44
C HIS A 177 -8.26 23.07 -1.02
N LEU A 178 -8.46 22.72 0.26
CA LEU A 178 -9.68 22.03 0.73
C LEU A 178 -10.98 22.75 0.34
N HIS A 179 -10.99 24.08 0.41
CA HIS A 179 -12.17 24.89 0.06
C HIS A 179 -12.59 24.79 -1.43
N SER A 180 -11.74 24.23 -2.28
CA SER A 180 -12.07 24.01 -3.71
C SER A 180 -12.82 22.69 -3.94
N TYR A 181 -13.00 21.85 -2.91
CA TYR A 181 -13.61 20.52 -3.01
C TYR A 181 -15.02 20.49 -2.39
N GLU A 182 -15.91 19.72 -2.98
CA GLU A 182 -17.27 19.51 -2.46
C GLU A 182 -17.30 18.29 -1.51
N VAL A 183 -16.99 18.51 -0.24
CA VAL A 183 -17.02 17.48 0.82
C VAL A 183 -18.02 17.91 1.88
N LYS A 184 -18.97 17.02 2.27
CA LYS A 184 -20.03 17.33 3.25
C LYS A 184 -19.49 17.76 4.61
N SER A 185 -18.36 17.16 5.05
CA SER A 185 -17.75 17.43 6.35
C SER A 185 -16.58 18.42 6.23
N LEU A 186 -16.52 19.22 5.17
CA LEU A 186 -15.37 20.07 4.86
C LEU A 186 -15.01 21.01 6.03
N ASP A 187 -16.00 21.69 6.60
CA ASP A 187 -15.77 22.65 7.68
C ASP A 187 -15.13 21.96 8.91
N VAL A 188 -15.60 20.74 9.25
CA VAL A 188 -15.05 19.94 10.36
C VAL A 188 -13.64 19.47 10.06
N CYS A 189 -13.37 19.06 8.81
CA CYS A 189 -12.02 18.66 8.37
C CYS A 189 -11.04 19.83 8.46
N VAL A 190 -11.45 21.00 7.98
CA VAL A 190 -10.64 22.23 8.03
C VAL A 190 -10.36 22.63 9.48
N GLU A 191 -11.40 22.69 10.34
CA GLU A 191 -11.25 23.03 11.75
C GLU A 191 -10.30 22.07 12.48
N TRP A 192 -10.46 20.76 12.24
CA TRP A 192 -9.57 19.77 12.81
C TRP A 192 -8.12 19.94 12.31
N LEU A 193 -7.93 20.02 11.00
CA LEU A 193 -6.59 20.14 10.41
C LEU A 193 -5.90 21.45 10.86
N ASP A 194 -6.65 22.56 10.98
CA ASP A 194 -6.12 23.84 11.44
C ASP A 194 -5.65 23.78 12.91
N SER A 195 -6.40 23.06 13.74
CA SER A 195 -6.12 22.95 15.18
C SER A 195 -5.20 21.79 15.55
N CYS A 196 -4.98 20.80 14.66
CA CYS A 196 -4.16 19.64 15.01
C CYS A 196 -2.67 19.99 15.09
N GLU A 197 -2.00 19.33 16.03
CA GLU A 197 -0.55 19.42 16.21
C GLU A 197 0.10 18.07 15.87
N PRO A 198 1.34 18.05 15.38
CA PRO A 198 2.06 16.81 15.14
C PRO A 198 2.10 15.93 16.39
N LEU A 199 1.87 14.64 16.21
CA LEU A 199 2.01 13.70 17.31
C LEU A 199 3.48 13.58 17.75
N PRO A 200 3.73 13.32 19.05
CA PRO A 200 5.10 12.99 19.48
C PRO A 200 5.56 11.70 18.80
N PRO A 201 6.87 11.56 18.52
CA PRO A 201 7.42 10.35 17.95
C PRO A 201 7.01 9.11 18.75
N PHE A 202 6.76 8.02 18.04
CA PHE A 202 6.47 6.73 18.66
C PHE A 202 7.67 6.23 19.47
N SER A 203 7.45 5.83 20.69
CA SER A 203 8.50 5.40 21.62
C SER A 203 8.43 3.92 22.02
N GLY A 204 7.52 3.15 21.37
CA GLY A 204 7.40 1.70 21.56
C GLY A 204 8.39 0.91 20.70
N ASP A 205 8.23 -0.40 20.73
CA ASP A 205 9.04 -1.32 19.92
C ASP A 205 8.63 -1.20 18.45
N LEU A 206 9.60 -0.88 17.60
CA LEU A 206 9.40 -0.78 16.16
C LEU A 206 9.22 -2.17 15.54
N SER A 207 8.37 -2.24 14.53
CA SER A 207 8.13 -3.45 13.74
C SER A 207 8.49 -3.21 12.27
N PHE A 208 8.65 -4.29 11.50
CA PHE A 208 8.56 -4.17 10.06
C PHE A 208 7.10 -3.92 9.68
N ILE A 209 6.86 -2.91 8.87
CA ILE A 209 5.53 -2.46 8.41
C ILE A 209 5.48 -2.43 6.89
N HIS A 210 4.27 -2.63 6.33
CA HIS A 210 4.01 -2.43 4.90
C HIS A 210 4.13 -0.94 4.52
N ASN A 211 3.65 -0.08 5.41
CA ASN A 211 3.71 1.38 5.32
C ASN A 211 2.86 2.02 4.19
N ASP A 212 2.19 1.20 3.38
CA ASP A 212 1.20 1.60 2.37
C ASP A 212 0.15 0.50 2.20
N LEU A 213 -0.47 0.04 3.31
CA LEU A 213 -1.46 -1.02 3.29
C LEU A 213 -2.84 -0.47 2.89
N ALA A 214 -2.91 0.08 1.69
CA ALA A 214 -4.13 0.62 1.09
C ALA A 214 -5.00 -0.50 0.48
N PRO A 215 -6.31 -0.27 0.30
CA PRO A 215 -7.23 -1.30 -0.21
C PRO A 215 -6.85 -1.82 -1.61
N GLU A 216 -6.21 -1.01 -2.44
CA GLU A 216 -5.68 -1.43 -3.75
C GLU A 216 -4.56 -2.48 -3.66
N HIS A 217 -3.85 -2.54 -2.54
CA HIS A 217 -2.76 -3.49 -2.28
C HIS A 217 -3.22 -4.76 -1.56
N ILE A 218 -4.50 -4.84 -1.18
CA ILE A 218 -5.11 -5.99 -0.53
C ILE A 218 -5.91 -6.78 -1.58
N LEU A 219 -5.50 -8.03 -1.84
CA LEU A 219 -6.21 -8.92 -2.74
C LEU A 219 -7.23 -9.76 -1.97
N VAL A 220 -8.43 -9.86 -2.53
CA VAL A 220 -9.52 -10.65 -1.98
C VAL A 220 -10.05 -11.64 -3.01
N ASP A 221 -10.50 -12.78 -2.54
CA ASP A 221 -11.21 -13.75 -3.38
C ASP A 221 -12.61 -13.21 -3.70
N PRO A 222 -12.95 -13.01 -4.99
CA PRO A 222 -14.24 -12.42 -5.36
C PRO A 222 -15.45 -13.33 -5.09
N GLU A 223 -15.25 -14.64 -4.91
CA GLU A 223 -16.31 -15.60 -4.61
C GLU A 223 -16.53 -15.73 -3.09
N PHE A 224 -15.44 -15.72 -2.31
CA PHE A 224 -15.49 -16.01 -0.88
C PHE A 224 -15.34 -14.78 0.01
N GLY A 225 -14.98 -13.61 -0.53
CA GLY A 225 -14.81 -12.36 0.22
C GLY A 225 -13.73 -12.42 1.31
N THR A 226 -12.71 -13.26 1.12
CA THR A 226 -11.60 -13.45 2.06
C THR A 226 -10.30 -12.91 1.50
N ILE A 227 -9.40 -12.42 2.36
CA ILE A 227 -8.08 -11.96 1.94
C ILE A 227 -7.25 -13.12 1.39
N THR A 228 -6.66 -12.93 0.21
CA THR A 228 -5.79 -13.90 -0.48
C THR A 228 -4.35 -13.46 -0.53
N GLY A 229 -4.09 -12.16 -0.55
CA GLY A 229 -2.72 -11.66 -0.61
C GLY A 229 -2.60 -10.18 -0.34
N VAL A 230 -1.36 -9.76 -0.11
CA VAL A 230 -0.94 -8.37 0.03
C VAL A 230 0.23 -8.12 -0.91
N ILE A 231 0.14 -7.07 -1.72
CA ILE A 231 1.10 -6.73 -2.78
C ILE A 231 1.68 -5.33 -2.54
N ASP A 232 2.69 -4.96 -3.32
CA ASP A 232 3.33 -3.64 -3.36
C ASP A 232 4.10 -3.26 -2.07
N TRP A 233 5.18 -4.00 -1.84
CA TRP A 233 6.03 -3.86 -0.65
C TRP A 233 7.17 -2.85 -0.80
N GLU A 234 7.14 -2.00 -1.85
CA GLU A 234 8.23 -1.06 -2.13
C GLU A 234 8.39 0.02 -1.04
N ASP A 235 7.32 0.34 -0.31
CA ASP A 235 7.34 1.30 0.81
C ASP A 235 7.67 0.68 2.17
N GLY A 236 7.85 -0.64 2.23
CA GLY A 236 8.18 -1.36 3.46
C GLY A 236 9.28 -0.70 4.28
N ALA A 237 9.05 -0.55 5.59
CA ALA A 237 9.87 0.22 6.52
C ALA A 237 9.98 -0.45 7.90
N ILE A 238 10.82 0.11 8.76
CA ILE A 238 10.82 -0.19 10.20
C ILE A 238 10.12 0.96 10.90
N GLY A 239 9.00 0.71 11.57
CA GLY A 239 8.19 1.80 12.11
C GLY A 239 7.16 1.39 13.16
N ASP A 240 6.27 2.32 13.45
CA ASP A 240 5.12 2.13 14.32
C ASP A 240 4.10 1.21 13.65
N PRO A 241 3.74 0.06 14.23
CA PRO A 241 2.79 -0.88 13.63
C PRO A 241 1.41 -0.26 13.34
N VAL A 242 1.04 0.85 13.98
CA VAL A 242 -0.22 1.55 13.70
C VAL A 242 -0.33 1.99 12.23
N SER A 243 0.80 2.22 11.56
CA SER A 243 0.85 2.66 10.17
C SER A 243 0.10 1.71 9.22
N ASP A 244 0.09 0.41 9.50
CA ASP A 244 -0.61 -0.59 8.69
C ASP A 244 -2.12 -0.70 9.01
N PHE A 245 -2.62 0.10 9.93
CA PHE A 245 -4.05 0.16 10.28
C PHE A 245 -4.73 1.44 9.77
N VAL A 246 -3.96 2.51 9.51
CA VAL A 246 -4.53 3.85 9.27
C VAL A 246 -5.41 3.95 8.03
N THR A 247 -5.23 3.06 7.04
CA THR A 247 -6.03 3.02 5.82
C THR A 247 -7.29 2.14 5.95
N LEU A 248 -7.35 1.25 6.95
CA LEU A 248 -8.48 0.33 7.12
C LEU A 248 -9.82 1.06 7.26
N PRO A 249 -9.96 2.15 8.08
CA PRO A 249 -11.22 2.86 8.18
C PRO A 249 -11.75 3.42 6.87
N PHE A 250 -10.90 3.63 5.86
CA PHE A 250 -11.28 4.22 4.57
C PHE A 250 -12.31 3.36 3.83
N TRP A 251 -12.19 2.05 3.91
CA TRP A 251 -12.97 1.13 3.09
C TRP A 251 -13.74 0.06 3.87
N ILE A 252 -13.28 -0.33 5.07
CA ILE A 252 -14.02 -1.28 5.93
C ILE A 252 -14.76 -0.62 7.08
N GLY A 253 -14.58 0.69 7.28
CA GLY A 253 -15.15 1.48 8.36
C GLY A 253 -14.54 1.18 9.74
N TRP A 254 -14.86 2.01 10.72
CA TRP A 254 -14.31 1.93 12.06
C TRP A 254 -14.70 0.66 12.82
N GLU A 255 -15.94 0.20 12.68
CA GLU A 255 -16.42 -1.02 13.35
C GLU A 255 -15.52 -2.22 13.02
N ASN A 256 -15.31 -2.49 11.74
CA ASN A 256 -14.47 -3.61 11.31
C ASN A 256 -12.98 -3.38 11.62
N THR A 257 -12.51 -2.14 11.55
CA THR A 257 -11.16 -1.79 11.98
C THR A 257 -10.92 -2.13 13.44
N PHE A 258 -11.83 -1.75 14.34
CA PHE A 258 -11.72 -2.11 15.77
C PHE A 258 -11.80 -3.61 16.01
N ARG A 259 -12.63 -4.35 15.27
CA ARG A 259 -12.66 -5.81 15.34
C ARG A 259 -11.31 -6.44 14.92
N ILE A 260 -10.61 -5.85 13.94
CA ILE A 260 -9.25 -6.26 13.57
C ILE A 260 -8.29 -5.95 14.72
N CYS A 261 -8.34 -4.74 15.29
CA CYS A 261 -7.51 -4.35 16.44
C CYS A 261 -7.71 -5.31 17.62
N ASP A 262 -8.94 -5.63 17.98
CA ASP A 262 -9.28 -6.57 19.06
C ASP A 262 -8.72 -7.97 18.80
N SER A 263 -8.68 -8.40 17.55
CA SER A 263 -8.17 -9.72 17.13
C SER A 263 -6.65 -9.75 16.92
N TYR A 264 -6.00 -8.61 16.85
CA TYR A 264 -4.57 -8.49 16.54
C TYR A 264 -3.64 -9.09 17.61
N SER A 265 -4.03 -9.01 18.88
CA SER A 265 -3.40 -9.73 20.01
C SER A 265 -1.94 -9.37 20.35
N LEU A 266 -1.29 -8.43 19.67
CA LEU A 266 -0.03 -7.85 20.12
C LEU A 266 -0.30 -6.68 21.07
N PRO A 267 0.62 -6.37 21.98
CA PRO A 267 0.47 -5.22 22.86
C PRO A 267 0.30 -3.93 22.06
N MET A 268 -0.79 -3.24 22.28
CA MET A 268 -1.03 -1.88 21.82
C MET A 268 -0.86 -0.95 23.02
N ASP A 269 -0.08 0.11 22.86
CA ASP A 269 0.06 1.10 23.92
C ASP A 269 -1.22 1.95 24.08
N ASP A 270 -1.33 2.64 25.21
CA ASP A 270 -2.51 3.46 25.54
C ASP A 270 -2.87 4.55 24.51
N LYS A 271 -1.97 4.84 23.59
CA LYS A 271 -2.16 5.86 22.55
C LYS A 271 -2.35 5.28 21.15
N PHE A 272 -2.37 3.96 21.00
CA PHE A 272 -2.51 3.32 19.70
C PHE A 272 -3.75 3.82 18.95
N LEU A 273 -4.91 3.77 19.59
CA LEU A 273 -6.16 4.24 18.97
C LEU A 273 -6.15 5.74 18.65
N CYS A 274 -5.49 6.55 19.49
CA CYS A 274 -5.33 7.98 19.24
C CYS A 274 -4.47 8.23 17.99
N ARG A 275 -3.37 7.49 17.82
CA ARG A 275 -2.53 7.58 16.62
C ARG A 275 -3.24 7.02 15.38
N LEU A 276 -4.01 5.94 15.53
CA LEU A 276 -4.82 5.37 14.47
C LEU A 276 -5.84 6.40 13.95
N GLU A 277 -6.62 7.01 14.85
CA GLU A 277 -7.60 8.04 14.49
C GLU A 277 -6.92 9.24 13.80
N TYR A 278 -5.85 9.75 14.41
CA TYR A 278 -5.11 10.88 13.87
C TYR A 278 -4.56 10.57 12.48
N GLY A 279 -3.88 9.42 12.32
CA GLY A 279 -3.29 9.01 11.05
C GLY A 279 -4.33 8.82 9.96
N SER A 280 -5.45 8.17 10.30
CA SER A 280 -6.55 7.96 9.34
C SER A 280 -7.16 9.29 8.88
N LYS A 281 -7.44 10.22 9.80
CA LYS A 281 -7.97 11.54 9.45
C LYS A 281 -7.01 12.32 8.56
N PHE A 282 -5.74 12.39 8.96
CA PHE A 282 -4.73 13.13 8.20
C PHE A 282 -4.51 12.53 6.80
N LEU A 283 -4.36 11.21 6.73
CA LEU A 283 -4.07 10.53 5.46
C LEU A 283 -5.26 10.59 4.49
N SER A 284 -6.51 10.55 4.98
CA SER A 284 -7.69 10.70 4.12
C SER A 284 -7.72 12.05 3.41
N LEU A 285 -7.30 13.12 4.10
CA LEU A 285 -7.19 14.46 3.52
C LEU A 285 -5.99 14.59 2.57
N ALA A 286 -4.87 13.95 2.92
CA ALA A 286 -3.70 13.90 2.06
C ALA A 286 -3.97 13.19 0.73
N TYR A 287 -4.71 12.08 0.76
CA TYR A 287 -5.14 11.37 -0.46
C TYR A 287 -6.10 12.20 -1.32
N LEU A 288 -7.03 12.92 -0.71
CA LEU A 288 -7.89 13.85 -1.45
C LEU A 288 -7.06 14.92 -2.15
N TYR A 289 -6.15 15.55 -1.42
CA TYR A 289 -5.28 16.60 -1.96
C TYR A 289 -4.43 16.09 -3.13
N ASP A 290 -3.79 14.94 -2.95
CA ASP A 290 -2.92 14.36 -3.97
C ASP A 290 -3.70 13.93 -5.23
N GLU A 291 -4.87 13.31 -5.09
CA GLU A 291 -5.70 12.92 -6.22
C GLU A 291 -6.27 14.12 -6.98
N ALA A 292 -6.63 15.19 -6.28
CA ALA A 292 -7.13 16.41 -6.91
C ALA A 292 -6.10 17.10 -7.82
N GLN A 293 -4.82 16.79 -7.66
CA GLN A 293 -3.77 17.26 -8.58
C GLN A 293 -3.74 16.47 -9.90
N ARG A 294 -4.39 15.29 -9.93
CA ARG A 294 -4.29 14.33 -11.04
C ARG A 294 -5.60 14.02 -11.73
N SER A 295 -6.69 14.08 -11.01
CA SER A 295 -8.02 13.66 -11.47
C SER A 295 -9.09 14.67 -11.13
N ASN A 296 -10.14 14.71 -11.97
CA ASN A 296 -11.37 15.42 -11.66
C ASN A 296 -12.41 14.52 -10.96
N ASP A 297 -12.16 13.21 -10.89
CA ASP A 297 -12.99 12.26 -10.17
C ASP A 297 -12.38 11.96 -8.80
N LEU A 298 -12.98 12.51 -7.76
CA LEU A 298 -12.58 12.43 -6.37
C LEU A 298 -13.53 11.55 -5.54
N SER A 299 -14.40 10.79 -6.20
CA SER A 299 -15.48 10.05 -5.53
C SER A 299 -14.97 9.06 -4.48
N SER A 300 -13.88 8.35 -4.78
CA SER A 300 -13.26 7.40 -3.84
C SER A 300 -12.68 8.11 -2.62
N GLN A 301 -11.93 9.21 -2.82
CA GLN A 301 -11.30 9.97 -1.74
C GLN A 301 -12.33 10.68 -0.86
N ILE A 302 -13.42 11.16 -1.45
CA ILE A 302 -14.55 11.72 -0.69
C ILE A 302 -15.21 10.62 0.16
N SER A 303 -15.40 9.42 -0.40
CA SER A 303 -15.93 8.28 0.35
C SER A 303 -14.99 7.88 1.51
N PHE A 304 -13.68 7.92 1.30
CA PHE A 304 -12.69 7.68 2.39
C PHE A 304 -12.85 8.69 3.52
N ILE A 305 -12.98 9.97 3.19
CA ILE A 305 -13.23 11.01 4.20
C ILE A 305 -14.54 10.74 4.94
N GLU A 306 -15.63 10.49 4.24
CA GLU A 306 -16.93 10.21 4.86
C GLU A 306 -16.81 9.02 5.84
N ASN A 307 -16.18 7.93 5.45
CA ASN A 307 -15.98 6.75 6.31
C ASN A 307 -15.12 7.05 7.55
N VAL A 308 -14.08 7.85 7.39
CA VAL A 308 -13.14 8.18 8.49
C VAL A 308 -13.74 9.19 9.46
N TRP A 309 -14.51 10.17 8.97
CA TRP A 309 -15.02 11.28 9.77
C TRP A 309 -16.38 11.02 10.42
N GLU A 310 -17.06 9.92 10.05
CA GLU A 310 -18.28 9.41 10.71
C GLU A 310 -17.96 8.55 11.96
N LEU A 311 -16.81 8.74 12.61
CA LEU A 311 -16.42 7.99 13.79
C LEU A 311 -17.44 8.14 14.93
N ASP A 312 -18.09 7.04 15.28
CA ASP A 312 -18.91 6.94 16.50
C ASP A 312 -18.01 6.58 17.70
N LEU A 313 -17.64 7.60 18.48
CA LEU A 313 -16.83 7.44 19.69
C LEU A 313 -17.47 6.49 20.73
N SER A 314 -18.75 6.11 20.59
CA SER A 314 -19.39 5.11 21.46
C SER A 314 -18.84 3.71 21.24
N LEU A 315 -18.24 3.43 20.09
CA LEU A 315 -17.60 2.15 19.76
C LEU A 315 -16.25 1.97 20.51
N LEU A 316 -15.72 3.04 21.12
CA LEU A 316 -14.46 3.02 21.88
C LEU A 316 -14.64 2.69 23.38
N LYS A 317 -15.85 2.30 23.79
CA LYS A 317 -16.18 1.90 25.18
C LYS A 317 -16.35 0.40 25.25
#